data_4147dd047dd60bc953810c5e8a4818ce
#
_entry.id   4147dd047dd60bc953810c5e8a4818ce
#
_cell.length_a   1.000
_cell.length_b   1.000
_cell.length_c   1.000
_cell.angle_alpha   90.00
_cell.angle_beta   90.00
_cell.angle_gamma   90.00
#
_symmetry.space_group_name_H-M   'P 1'
#
loop_
_entity.id
_entity.type
_entity.pdbx_description
1 polymer ?
#
loop_
_entity_poly.entity_id
_entity_poly.type
_entity_poly.pdbx_seq_one_letter_code
_entity_poly.pdbx_strand_id
1 'polypeptide(L)'
;MNSFRHRRFAVIGLPAFVLLVTTAGCSSADGSASAAVPSPGTKATKLCRNLDKVLPAEVDGADREDPSPASTLTAGWGDPAIILRCGVVRPSKMSDPAVAEGRDQDAVAGGVNGVRWLMEREGGGYRFTTALRRAYVEVTVPEGRDSSSVLIDLAAAVKKAIPEGIAD
;
A
#
# COMPACT_ATOMS: atom_id res chain seq x y z
N MET A 1 -72.58 10.39 -45.79
CA MET A 1 -72.90 9.17 -45.04
C MET A 1 -71.58 8.47 -44.75
N ASN A 2 -70.95 8.68 -43.64
CA ASN A 2 -69.99 7.74 -43.00
C ASN A 2 -69.53 8.36 -41.66
N SER A 3 -69.97 7.70 -40.61
CA SER A 3 -69.69 8.04 -39.23
C SER A 3 -68.26 7.60 -38.88
N PHE A 4 -67.38 8.52 -38.52
CA PHE A 4 -66.08 8.17 -37.93
C PHE A 4 -66.22 8.25 -36.38
N ARG A 5 -66.17 7.07 -35.73
CA ARG A 5 -66.07 6.89 -34.28
C ARG A 5 -64.66 7.18 -33.84
N HIS A 6 -64.48 8.26 -33.09
CA HIS A 6 -63.20 8.53 -32.40
C HIS A 6 -63.02 7.58 -31.18
N ARG A 7 -62.09 6.65 -31.29
CA ARG A 7 -61.58 5.87 -30.15
C ARG A 7 -60.49 6.68 -29.46
N ARG A 8 -60.79 7.16 -28.27
CA ARG A 8 -59.79 7.78 -27.39
C ARG A 8 -58.95 6.69 -26.77
N PHE A 9 -57.66 6.61 -27.08
CA PHE A 9 -56.68 5.82 -26.41
C PHE A 9 -56.13 6.63 -25.23
N ALA A 10 -56.41 6.19 -24.02
CA ALA A 10 -55.80 6.70 -22.80
C ALA A 10 -54.37 6.17 -22.71
N VAL A 11 -53.37 7.04 -22.81
CA VAL A 11 -51.98 6.70 -22.57
C VAL A 11 -51.74 6.81 -21.09
N ILE A 12 -51.62 5.66 -20.41
CA ILE A 12 -51.22 5.59 -19.00
C ILE A 12 -49.70 5.78 -18.97
N GLY A 13 -49.25 6.97 -18.55
CA GLY A 13 -47.84 7.24 -18.33
C GLY A 13 -47.35 6.55 -17.06
N LEU A 14 -46.39 5.62 -17.20
CA LEU A 14 -45.61 5.10 -16.08
C LEU A 14 -44.57 6.16 -15.65
N PRO A 15 -44.46 6.50 -14.37
CA PRO A 15 -43.35 7.31 -13.90
C PRO A 15 -42.10 6.44 -13.83
N ALA A 16 -41.12 6.76 -14.66
CA ALA A 16 -39.77 6.19 -14.56
C ALA A 16 -39.11 6.70 -13.27
N PHE A 17 -38.99 5.85 -12.28
CA PHE A 17 -38.21 6.11 -11.08
C PHE A 17 -36.72 6.00 -11.43
N VAL A 18 -36.07 7.13 -11.66
CA VAL A 18 -34.61 7.20 -11.82
C VAL A 18 -33.98 7.07 -10.44
N LEU A 19 -33.46 5.89 -10.10
CA LEU A 19 -32.60 5.69 -8.94
C LEU A 19 -31.25 6.37 -9.23
N LEU A 20 -31.03 7.56 -8.67
CA LEU A 20 -29.71 8.16 -8.56
C LEU A 20 -28.92 7.38 -7.51
N VAL A 21 -28.06 6.46 -7.99
CA VAL A 21 -27.02 5.86 -7.16
C VAL A 21 -25.92 6.91 -6.99
N THR A 22 -25.97 7.64 -5.87
CA THR A 22 -24.85 8.50 -5.45
C THR A 22 -23.73 7.59 -4.94
N THR A 23 -22.73 7.34 -5.78
CA THR A 23 -21.46 6.79 -5.32
C THR A 23 -20.80 7.85 -4.45
N ALA A 24 -20.88 7.67 -3.13
CA ALA A 24 -20.07 8.43 -2.19
C ALA A 24 -18.60 8.03 -2.40
N GLY A 25 -17.94 8.70 -3.33
CA GLY A 25 -16.49 8.68 -3.45
C GLY A 25 -15.95 9.38 -2.21
N CYS A 26 -15.37 8.63 -1.26
CA CYS A 26 -14.51 9.20 -0.24
C CYS A 26 -13.25 9.73 -0.93
N SER A 27 -13.29 10.95 -1.45
CA SER A 27 -12.09 11.73 -1.72
C SER A 27 -11.60 12.22 -0.35
N SER A 28 -10.42 11.76 0.08
CA SER A 28 -9.72 12.33 1.23
C SER A 28 -9.49 13.82 0.93
N ALA A 29 -10.16 14.68 1.68
CA ALA A 29 -10.13 16.13 1.46
C ALA A 29 -8.78 16.78 1.88
N ASP A 30 -7.84 16.01 2.38
CA ASP A 30 -6.61 16.50 3.04
C ASP A 30 -5.32 16.12 2.31
N GLY A 31 -5.32 15.84 1.02
CA GLY A 31 -4.08 15.65 0.24
C GLY A 31 -3.13 14.52 0.72
N SER A 32 -3.32 13.98 1.92
CA SER A 32 -2.47 12.93 2.46
C SER A 32 -2.72 11.57 1.78
N ALA A 33 -1.64 10.83 1.54
CA ALA A 33 -1.71 9.50 0.97
C ALA A 33 -2.55 8.56 1.85
N SER A 34 -3.18 7.54 1.25
CA SER A 34 -3.92 6.52 1.98
C SER A 34 -3.15 5.21 2.03
N ALA A 35 -3.12 4.57 3.20
CA ALA A 35 -2.48 3.27 3.37
C ALA A 35 -3.33 2.34 4.25
N ALA A 36 -3.54 1.11 3.76
CA ALA A 36 -4.21 0.09 4.55
C ALA A 36 -3.35 -0.30 5.76
N VAL A 37 -3.89 -0.16 6.96
CA VAL A 37 -3.19 -0.50 8.21
C VAL A 37 -3.12 -2.01 8.38
N PRO A 38 -1.92 -2.61 8.55
CA PRO A 38 -1.78 -4.04 8.80
C PRO A 38 -2.37 -4.45 10.16
N SER A 39 -2.72 -5.75 10.28
CA SER A 39 -3.23 -6.32 11.53
C SER A 39 -2.35 -7.51 11.98
N PRO A 40 -1.09 -7.27 12.36
CA PRO A 40 -0.18 -8.33 12.79
C PRO A 40 -0.50 -8.86 14.19
N GLY A 41 0.06 -10.02 14.53
CA GLY A 41 0.05 -10.53 15.91
C GLY A 41 0.79 -9.62 16.89
N THR A 42 0.57 -9.85 18.19
CA THR A 42 1.07 -8.98 19.29
C THR A 42 2.58 -8.75 19.25
N LYS A 43 3.38 -9.78 18.95
CA LYS A 43 4.85 -9.66 18.88
C LYS A 43 5.28 -8.71 17.76
N ALA A 44 4.75 -8.91 16.54
CA ALA A 44 5.06 -8.05 15.42
C ALA A 44 4.54 -6.62 15.64
N THR A 45 3.35 -6.44 16.21
CA THR A 45 2.82 -5.12 16.60
C THR A 45 3.79 -4.36 17.50
N LYS A 46 4.38 -5.03 18.52
CA LYS A 46 5.36 -4.40 19.41
C LYS A 46 6.62 -3.96 18.66
N LEU A 47 7.12 -4.80 17.75
CA LEU A 47 8.28 -4.47 16.93
C LEU A 47 7.99 -3.28 16.00
N CYS A 48 6.83 -3.27 15.38
CA CYS A 48 6.41 -2.19 14.46
C CYS A 48 6.25 -0.84 15.19
N ARG A 49 5.69 -0.84 16.42
CA ARG A 49 5.64 0.37 17.26
C ARG A 49 7.04 0.87 17.67
N ASN A 50 8.01 -0.03 17.83
CA ASN A 50 9.39 0.36 18.09
C ASN A 50 10.04 0.92 16.81
N LEU A 51 9.68 0.39 15.63
CA LEU A 51 10.14 0.92 14.35
C LEU A 51 9.65 2.35 14.14
N ASP A 52 8.36 2.60 14.33
CA ASP A 52 7.76 3.94 14.19
C ASP A 52 8.52 5.03 14.94
N LYS A 53 8.97 4.73 16.18
CA LYS A 53 9.71 5.67 17.04
C LYS A 53 11.12 6.04 16.55
N VAL A 54 11.67 5.24 15.64
CA VAL A 54 13.05 5.41 15.16
C VAL A 54 13.12 5.64 13.65
N LEU A 55 11.97 5.73 12.98
CA LEU A 55 11.90 6.13 11.58
C LEU A 55 12.45 7.53 11.38
N PRO A 56 13.17 7.79 10.28
CA PRO A 56 13.70 9.12 9.97
C PRO A 56 12.57 10.12 9.66
N ALA A 57 12.85 11.39 9.93
CA ALA A 57 11.96 12.49 9.56
C ALA A 57 11.95 12.76 8.05
N GLU A 58 13.01 12.35 7.35
CA GLU A 58 13.19 12.54 5.91
C GLU A 58 13.64 11.23 5.26
N VAL A 59 13.11 10.90 4.08
CA VAL A 59 13.48 9.74 3.25
C VAL A 59 13.54 10.18 1.80
N ASP A 60 14.63 9.91 1.10
CA ASP A 60 14.85 10.32 -0.28
C ASP A 60 14.60 11.83 -0.51
N GLY A 61 15.05 12.66 0.45
CA GLY A 61 14.85 14.10 0.42
C GLY A 61 13.41 14.56 0.64
N ALA A 62 12.51 13.67 1.07
CA ALA A 62 11.12 14.01 1.33
C ALA A 62 10.80 13.97 2.83
N ASP A 63 10.11 14.99 3.31
CA ASP A 63 9.65 15.08 4.70
C ASP A 63 8.60 14.03 5.02
N ARG A 64 8.54 13.64 6.30
CA ARG A 64 7.55 12.68 6.81
C ARG A 64 6.13 13.28 6.76
N GLU A 65 5.25 12.55 6.12
CA GLU A 65 3.81 12.83 6.03
C GLU A 65 3.03 11.52 6.18
N ASP A 66 2.52 11.27 7.39
CA ASP A 66 1.90 9.99 7.69
C ASP A 66 0.58 9.80 6.93
N PRO A 67 0.34 8.59 6.36
CA PRO A 67 -0.83 8.32 5.56
C PRO A 67 -2.10 8.21 6.41
N SER A 68 -3.25 8.40 5.77
CA SER A 68 -4.56 8.17 6.40
C SER A 68 -5.00 6.69 6.22
N PRO A 69 -5.62 6.05 7.24
CA PRO A 69 -5.76 6.52 8.62
C PRO A 69 -4.41 6.47 9.37
N ALA A 70 -4.18 7.44 10.27
CA ALA A 70 -2.97 7.50 11.06
C ALA A 70 -2.79 6.24 11.94
N SER A 71 -1.57 5.67 11.93
CA SER A 71 -1.27 4.45 12.67
C SER A 71 0.22 4.33 12.94
N THR A 72 0.60 3.80 14.09
CA THR A 72 2.00 3.43 14.40
C THR A 72 2.52 2.21 13.61
N LEU A 73 1.71 1.67 12.70
CA LEU A 73 2.07 0.57 11.80
C LEU A 73 2.28 1.04 10.36
N THR A 74 2.08 2.34 10.10
CA THR A 74 2.23 2.96 8.78
C THR A 74 3.00 4.27 8.91
N ALA A 75 3.78 4.60 7.89
CA ALA A 75 4.45 5.89 7.77
C ALA A 75 4.51 6.28 6.29
N GLY A 76 4.66 7.57 6.02
CA GLY A 76 4.78 8.08 4.65
C GLY A 76 5.75 9.23 4.54
N TRP A 77 6.23 9.51 3.32
CA TRP A 77 7.12 10.63 3.00
C TRP A 77 6.82 11.16 1.60
N GLY A 78 6.59 12.45 1.52
CA GLY A 78 6.45 13.21 0.28
C GLY A 78 5.21 12.94 -0.57
N ASP A 79 5.14 13.62 -1.72
CA ASP A 79 4.12 13.46 -2.75
C ASP A 79 4.81 13.41 -4.14
N PRO A 80 4.67 12.32 -4.91
CA PRO A 80 3.98 11.07 -4.60
C PRO A 80 4.62 10.34 -3.41
N ALA A 81 3.78 9.76 -2.54
CA ALA A 81 4.21 9.28 -1.25
C ALA A 81 4.97 7.94 -1.31
N ILE A 82 6.13 7.90 -0.64
CA ILE A 82 6.76 6.65 -0.21
C ILE A 82 5.96 6.16 0.99
N ILE A 83 5.44 4.94 0.94
CA ILE A 83 4.61 4.37 2.02
C ILE A 83 5.30 3.19 2.66
N LEU A 84 5.46 3.23 3.98
CA LEU A 84 5.92 2.12 4.79
C LEU A 84 4.74 1.49 5.54
N ARG A 85 4.67 0.16 5.55
CA ARG A 85 3.69 -0.64 6.30
C ARG A 85 4.44 -1.74 7.07
N CYS A 86 4.27 -1.80 8.38
CA CYS A 86 4.94 -2.78 9.22
C CYS A 86 3.95 -3.80 9.77
N GLY A 87 4.32 -5.08 9.71
CA GLY A 87 3.46 -6.18 10.13
C GLY A 87 2.56 -6.72 9.02
N VAL A 88 2.96 -6.54 7.77
CA VAL A 88 2.28 -7.14 6.62
C VAL A 88 2.44 -8.67 6.62
N VAL A 89 1.57 -9.35 5.90
CA VAL A 89 1.71 -10.80 5.68
C VAL A 89 2.90 -11.08 4.78
N ARG A 90 3.46 -12.30 4.89
CA ARG A 90 4.56 -12.74 4.04
C ARG A 90 4.12 -12.76 2.57
N PRO A 91 4.83 -12.06 1.67
CA PRO A 91 4.58 -12.17 0.23
C PRO A 91 4.79 -13.59 -0.29
N SER A 92 3.92 -14.07 -1.16
CA SER A 92 4.05 -15.41 -1.78
C SER A 92 5.35 -15.58 -2.56
N LYS A 93 5.80 -14.53 -3.20
CA LYS A 93 7.08 -14.47 -3.95
C LYS A 93 8.34 -14.78 -3.10
N MET A 94 8.27 -14.61 -1.77
CA MET A 94 9.38 -15.02 -0.89
C MET A 94 9.63 -16.53 -0.83
N SER A 95 8.68 -17.32 -1.30
CA SER A 95 8.78 -18.79 -1.36
C SER A 95 8.82 -19.32 -2.79
N ASP A 96 8.82 -18.43 -3.78
CA ASP A 96 8.83 -18.81 -5.19
C ASP A 96 10.24 -19.23 -5.64
N PRO A 97 10.42 -20.46 -6.12
CA PRO A 97 11.71 -20.91 -6.64
C PRO A 97 12.23 -20.05 -7.81
N ALA A 98 11.34 -19.50 -8.63
CA ALA A 98 11.73 -18.65 -9.75
C ALA A 98 12.43 -17.37 -9.27
N VAL A 99 11.98 -16.79 -8.15
CA VAL A 99 12.64 -15.62 -7.52
C VAL A 99 13.99 -16.02 -6.93
N ALA A 100 14.05 -17.16 -6.23
CA ALA A 100 15.30 -17.67 -5.63
C ALA A 100 16.37 -17.97 -6.68
N GLU A 101 15.97 -18.41 -7.86
CA GLU A 101 16.85 -18.75 -8.99
C GLU A 101 17.09 -17.55 -9.94
N GLY A 102 16.53 -16.37 -9.64
CA GLY A 102 16.68 -15.17 -10.47
C GLY A 102 15.99 -15.24 -11.84
N ARG A 103 14.98 -16.09 -11.98
CA ARG A 103 14.22 -16.29 -13.22
C ARG A 103 12.91 -15.50 -13.27
N ASP A 104 12.48 -14.91 -12.16
CA ASP A 104 11.30 -14.05 -12.13
C ASP A 104 11.68 -12.65 -12.64
N GLN A 105 10.92 -12.12 -13.62
CA GLN A 105 11.19 -10.82 -14.22
C GLN A 105 10.64 -9.65 -13.41
N ASP A 106 9.65 -9.93 -12.55
CA ASP A 106 8.92 -8.92 -11.76
C ASP A 106 9.28 -8.95 -10.27
N ALA A 107 10.10 -9.91 -9.85
CA ALA A 107 10.54 -10.01 -8.47
C ALA A 107 12.00 -10.46 -8.35
N VAL A 108 12.74 -9.77 -7.47
CA VAL A 108 14.13 -10.09 -7.19
C VAL A 108 14.43 -9.97 -5.70
N ALA A 109 15.28 -10.84 -5.18
CA ALA A 109 15.81 -10.76 -3.81
C ALA A 109 17.17 -10.06 -3.82
N GLY A 110 17.36 -9.09 -2.91
CA GLY A 110 18.61 -8.34 -2.79
C GLY A 110 18.85 -7.85 -1.37
N GLY A 111 19.97 -7.15 -1.16
CA GLY A 111 20.33 -6.58 0.14
C GLY A 111 20.81 -5.15 0.03
N VAL A 112 20.39 -4.30 0.97
CA VAL A 112 20.84 -2.91 1.11
C VAL A 112 21.19 -2.66 2.58
N ASN A 113 22.41 -2.23 2.83
CA ASN A 113 22.93 -1.87 4.16
C ASN A 113 22.62 -2.91 5.27
N GLY A 114 22.71 -4.21 4.95
CA GLY A 114 22.47 -5.30 5.89
C GLY A 114 21.00 -5.63 6.14
N VAL A 115 20.09 -5.09 5.35
CA VAL A 115 18.70 -5.52 5.29
C VAL A 115 18.46 -6.27 3.99
N ARG A 116 17.88 -7.47 4.07
CA ARG A 116 17.46 -8.23 2.91
C ARG A 116 16.05 -7.83 2.52
N TRP A 117 15.83 -7.65 1.21
CA TRP A 117 14.57 -7.24 0.62
C TRP A 117 14.16 -8.18 -0.50
N LEU A 118 12.88 -8.45 -0.58
CA LEU A 118 12.22 -8.87 -1.80
C LEU A 118 11.73 -7.60 -2.49
N MET A 119 12.17 -7.37 -3.72
CA MET A 119 11.63 -6.33 -4.59
C MET A 119 10.61 -6.96 -5.51
N GLU A 120 9.46 -6.34 -5.66
CA GLU A 120 8.41 -6.71 -6.60
C GLU A 120 8.03 -5.47 -7.43
N ARG A 121 7.90 -5.64 -8.74
CA ARG A 121 7.35 -4.60 -9.60
C ARG A 121 5.84 -4.51 -9.37
N GLU A 122 5.34 -3.33 -9.09
CA GLU A 122 3.91 -3.09 -8.85
C GLU A 122 3.50 -1.79 -9.53
N GLY A 123 2.33 -1.79 -10.17
CA GLY A 123 1.82 -0.76 -11.08
C GLY A 123 2.18 0.68 -10.72
N GLY A 124 3.16 1.27 -11.43
CA GLY A 124 3.65 2.63 -11.21
C GLY A 124 4.78 2.75 -10.18
N GLY A 125 5.50 1.66 -9.86
CA GLY A 125 6.63 1.70 -8.95
C GLY A 125 7.12 0.33 -8.49
N TYR A 126 7.64 0.27 -7.28
CA TYR A 126 8.19 -0.94 -6.69
C TYR A 126 7.70 -1.12 -5.26
N ARG A 127 7.47 -2.36 -4.88
CA ARG A 127 7.23 -2.78 -3.50
C ARG A 127 8.44 -3.55 -3.00
N PHE A 128 8.92 -3.19 -1.83
CA PHE A 128 10.02 -3.85 -1.15
C PHE A 128 9.50 -4.44 0.17
N THR A 129 9.76 -5.73 0.42
CA THR A 129 9.40 -6.35 1.70
C THR A 129 10.65 -6.96 2.33
N THR A 130 10.89 -6.66 3.62
CA THR A 130 12.03 -7.22 4.34
C THR A 130 11.96 -8.73 4.43
N ALA A 131 13.09 -9.42 4.20
CA ALA A 131 13.24 -10.85 4.43
C ALA A 131 14.11 -11.13 5.66
N LEU A 132 13.93 -12.31 6.28
CA LEU A 132 14.69 -12.77 7.45
C LEU A 132 14.63 -11.78 8.64
N ARG A 133 13.48 -11.18 8.87
CA ARG A 133 13.16 -10.30 10.02
C ARG A 133 11.94 -10.82 10.78
N ARG A 134 11.89 -10.57 12.09
CA ARG A 134 10.80 -11.04 12.98
C ARG A 134 9.45 -10.32 12.78
N ALA A 135 9.42 -9.31 11.94
CA ALA A 135 8.22 -8.71 11.38
C ALA A 135 8.52 -8.27 9.95
N TYR A 136 7.58 -8.44 9.04
CA TYR A 136 7.73 -7.95 7.68
C TYR A 136 7.45 -6.45 7.64
N VAL A 137 8.39 -5.70 7.06
CA VAL A 137 8.25 -4.29 6.75
C VAL A 137 8.16 -4.17 5.23
N GLU A 138 7.09 -3.58 4.77
CA GLU A 138 6.84 -3.30 3.36
C GLU A 138 7.07 -1.82 3.10
N VAL A 139 7.70 -1.50 1.99
CA VAL A 139 7.90 -0.13 1.51
C VAL A 139 7.47 -0.06 0.06
N THR A 140 6.48 0.76 -0.25
CA THR A 140 6.09 1.07 -1.62
C THR A 140 6.77 2.36 -2.05
N VAL A 141 7.52 2.28 -3.14
CA VAL A 141 8.25 3.41 -3.73
C VAL A 141 7.64 3.72 -5.08
N PRO A 142 7.00 4.88 -5.25
CA PRO A 142 6.39 5.26 -6.52
C PRO A 142 7.44 5.50 -7.61
N GLU A 143 7.02 5.40 -8.86
CA GLU A 143 7.87 5.74 -10.00
C GLU A 143 8.37 7.19 -9.90
N GLY A 144 9.64 7.41 -10.28
CA GLY A 144 10.29 8.72 -10.18
C GLY A 144 11.03 8.97 -8.85
N ARG A 145 10.87 8.12 -7.83
CA ARG A 145 11.69 8.13 -6.59
C ARG A 145 12.87 7.17 -6.71
N ASP A 146 13.99 7.50 -6.05
CA ASP A 146 15.16 6.62 -5.99
C ASP A 146 14.98 5.52 -4.93
N SER A 147 14.60 4.34 -5.36
CA SER A 147 14.41 3.19 -4.47
C SER A 147 15.68 2.85 -3.66
N SER A 148 16.87 3.07 -4.21
CA SER A 148 18.12 2.80 -3.50
C SER A 148 18.30 3.76 -2.33
N SER A 149 18.07 5.05 -2.55
CA SER A 149 18.10 6.09 -1.51
C SER A 149 17.10 5.78 -0.41
N VAL A 150 15.84 5.48 -0.76
CA VAL A 150 14.78 5.09 0.19
C VAL A 150 15.22 3.93 1.09
N LEU A 151 15.75 2.85 0.51
CA LEU A 151 16.14 1.66 1.27
C LEU A 151 17.39 1.93 2.14
N ILE A 152 18.32 2.78 1.69
CA ILE A 152 19.49 3.20 2.45
C ILE A 152 19.05 3.95 3.71
N ASP A 153 18.17 4.92 3.56
CA ASP A 153 17.68 5.77 4.67
C ASP A 153 16.90 4.97 5.71
N LEU A 154 16.11 3.99 5.28
CA LEU A 154 15.31 3.14 6.16
C LEU A 154 16.10 2.00 6.83
N ALA A 155 17.23 1.58 6.28
CA ALA A 155 17.95 0.39 6.73
C ALA A 155 18.39 0.45 8.20
N ALA A 156 18.84 1.60 8.69
CA ALA A 156 19.28 1.77 10.07
C ALA A 156 18.12 1.58 11.05
N ALA A 157 16.95 2.19 10.76
CA ALA A 157 15.74 2.07 11.58
C ALA A 157 15.23 0.62 11.60
N VAL A 158 15.17 -0.02 10.46
CA VAL A 158 14.75 -1.44 10.34
C VAL A 158 15.68 -2.35 11.14
N LYS A 159 16.99 -2.23 11.00
CA LYS A 159 17.96 -3.04 11.77
C LYS A 159 17.82 -2.84 13.26
N LYS A 160 17.60 -1.61 13.71
CA LYS A 160 17.48 -1.26 15.13
C LYS A 160 16.21 -1.81 15.76
N ALA A 161 15.08 -1.75 15.06
CA ALA A 161 13.77 -2.05 15.63
C ALA A 161 13.28 -3.48 15.35
N ILE A 162 13.64 -4.04 14.21
CA ILE A 162 13.17 -5.36 13.76
C ILE A 162 14.34 -6.35 13.71
N PRO A 163 14.52 -7.18 14.75
CA PRO A 163 15.61 -8.15 14.81
C PRO A 163 15.57 -9.17 13.66
N GLU A 164 16.72 -9.73 13.35
CA GLU A 164 16.81 -10.87 12.44
C GLU A 164 16.07 -12.09 12.99
N GLY A 165 15.51 -12.89 12.08
CA GLY A 165 14.76 -14.08 12.40
C GLY A 165 13.63 -14.36 11.44
N ILE A 166 12.73 -15.22 11.86
CA ILE A 166 11.52 -15.58 11.10
C ILE A 166 10.35 -14.84 11.76
N ALA A 167 9.51 -14.19 10.94
CA ALA A 167 8.27 -13.62 11.41
C ALA A 167 7.28 -14.72 11.80
N ASP A 168 6.61 -14.53 12.93
CA ASP A 168 5.58 -15.47 13.44
C ASP A 168 4.23 -15.17 12.83
#